data_cacf355c80d99f2645e39cfaf522dd5d
#
_entry.id   cacf355c80d99f2645e39cfaf522dd5d
#
_cell.length_a   1.000
_cell.length_b   1.000
_cell.length_c   1.000
_cell.angle_alpha   90.00
_cell.angle_beta   90.00
_cell.angle_gamma   90.00
#
_symmetry.space_group_name_H-M   'P 1'
#
loop_
_entity.id
_entity.type
_entity.pdbx_description
1 polymer ?
#
loop_
_entity_poly.entity_id
_entity_poly.type
_entity_poly.pdbx_seq_one_letter_code
_entity_poly.pdbx_strand_id
1 'polypeptide(L)'
;MTTTGQRLGLVSRKRRVFALIIGLVASTWIGGWSLAENFTDGRDVAPFSVLQNGDYIWKPEISPSGPVVIIVSTPDQLLYVYRNGIRIGRSTVSTGRPGHRTPAGVFTILQKQVDHYSTIYHGASMPYMERLTWGGVALHGGDLPGFADSHGCIRLPLKFAKMLYTITDKGTTVMVTNGATNSKISDHPGYLLSSKGSETAGEAGSNDDYQWNPEESPSGPVSIVFSAKSSRIYVFRNGVEIGRGVVHGGENMNLGLHAYTALDQFDTEGHRQWSAIDTSGDHNAPDIRDLAKQLYIPPAFLAQLRGVIQPGTTLVVSDIPVDRTTPIESGVNILTTDVQR
;
A
#
# COMPACT_ATOMS: atom_id res chain seq x y z
N MET A 1 84.53 63.16 -14.01
CA MET A 1 83.97 64.40 -13.45
C MET A 1 83.03 63.95 -12.37
N THR A 2 83.48 64.19 -11.18
CA THR A 2 82.87 64.75 -9.95
C THR A 2 81.71 63.95 -9.37
N THR A 3 81.98 63.24 -8.25
CA THR A 3 81.91 63.60 -6.84
C THR A 3 80.46 63.65 -6.38
N THR A 4 80.06 63.08 -5.32
CA THR A 4 80.24 63.19 -3.88
C THR A 4 79.15 62.34 -3.22
N GLY A 5 79.23 61.43 -2.43
CA GLY A 5 79.63 61.34 -1.06
C GLY A 5 78.71 62.03 -0.05
N GLN A 6 77.89 61.27 0.66
CA GLN A 6 77.67 61.60 2.09
C GLN A 6 77.06 60.46 2.88
N ARG A 7 77.71 60.22 3.99
CA ARG A 7 77.26 59.32 5.11
C ARG A 7 76.22 60.00 5.97
N LEU A 8 75.58 59.21 6.77
CA LEU A 8 75.02 59.43 8.11
C LEU A 8 73.61 58.84 8.15
N GLY A 9 73.15 58.16 9.10
CA GLY A 9 73.57 57.98 10.46
C GLY A 9 72.63 56.92 11.10
N LEU A 10 73.26 56.16 11.95
CA LEU A 10 72.61 55.09 12.73
C LEU A 10 71.68 55.68 13.80
N VAL A 11 70.38 55.44 13.73
CA VAL A 11 69.43 55.66 14.89
C VAL A 11 68.85 54.38 15.28
N SER A 12 69.33 53.87 16.38
CA SER A 12 68.83 52.74 17.12
C SER A 12 67.43 53.08 17.67
N ARG A 13 66.35 52.41 17.17
CA ARG A 13 65.08 52.42 17.81
C ARG A 13 64.78 51.01 18.39
N LYS A 14 64.84 50.97 19.71
CA LYS A 14 64.38 49.84 20.53
C LYS A 14 62.90 49.52 20.17
N ARG A 15 62.65 48.44 19.48
CA ARG A 15 61.29 47.91 19.32
C ARG A 15 60.93 47.10 20.55
N ARG A 16 59.94 47.62 21.30
CA ARG A 16 59.24 46.87 22.35
C ARG A 16 58.44 45.76 21.68
N VAL A 17 58.80 44.52 21.97
CA VAL A 17 58.05 43.34 21.55
C VAL A 17 56.84 43.26 22.45
N PHE A 18 55.66 43.63 21.94
CA PHE A 18 54.40 43.26 22.56
C PHE A 18 54.07 41.81 22.15
N ALA A 19 54.22 40.88 23.08
CA ALA A 19 53.74 39.53 22.92
C ALA A 19 52.21 39.56 22.98
N LEU A 20 51.55 39.45 21.82
CA LEU A 20 50.11 39.20 21.72
C LEU A 20 49.90 37.68 21.94
N ILE A 21 49.39 37.32 23.13
CA ILE A 21 48.92 36.02 23.41
C ILE A 21 47.57 35.90 22.70
N ILE A 22 47.56 35.31 21.49
CA ILE A 22 46.34 34.90 20.79
C ILE A 22 45.90 33.60 21.46
N GLY A 23 44.90 33.71 22.36
CA GLY A 23 44.20 32.56 22.88
C GLY A 23 43.46 31.87 21.78
N LEU A 24 43.94 30.69 21.38
CA LEU A 24 43.26 29.80 20.46
C LEU A 24 42.06 29.17 21.22
N VAL A 25 40.89 29.79 21.11
CA VAL A 25 39.63 29.14 21.52
C VAL A 25 39.36 28.10 20.44
N ALA A 26 39.77 26.87 20.71
CA ALA A 26 39.34 25.71 19.93
C ALA A 26 37.85 25.52 20.19
N SER A 27 37.00 26.18 19.40
CA SER A 27 35.61 25.81 19.26
C SER A 27 35.56 24.42 18.63
N THR A 28 35.44 23.40 19.45
CA THR A 28 35.05 22.06 18.98
C THR A 28 33.64 22.18 18.42
N TRP A 29 33.56 22.40 17.11
CA TRP A 29 32.37 22.11 16.36
C TRP A 29 32.16 20.59 16.46
N ILE A 30 31.31 20.17 17.40
CA ILE A 30 30.67 18.87 17.32
C ILE A 30 29.75 19.00 16.14
N GLY A 31 30.28 18.75 14.94
CA GLY A 31 29.49 18.58 13.75
C GLY A 31 28.56 17.40 14.02
N GLY A 32 27.32 17.70 14.42
CA GLY A 32 26.26 16.74 14.36
C GLY A 32 26.24 16.21 12.94
N TRP A 33 26.65 14.98 12.74
CA TRP A 33 26.41 14.27 11.50
C TRP A 33 24.92 14.06 11.43
N SER A 34 24.21 15.05 10.90
CA SER A 34 22.90 14.82 10.36
C SER A 34 23.12 13.77 9.26
N LEU A 35 22.75 12.54 9.54
CA LEU A 35 22.58 11.54 8.48
C LEU A 35 21.51 12.14 7.58
N ALA A 36 21.94 12.81 6.52
CA ALA A 36 21.04 13.25 5.48
C ALA A 36 20.34 12.00 4.97
N GLU A 37 19.08 11.81 5.35
CA GLU A 37 18.28 10.73 4.81
C GLU A 37 18.16 10.97 3.31
N ASN A 38 18.76 10.08 2.53
CA ASN A 38 18.68 10.13 1.08
C ASN A 38 17.28 9.64 0.69
N PHE A 39 16.49 10.52 0.09
CA PHE A 39 15.25 10.15 -0.54
C PHE A 39 15.43 10.08 -2.05
N THR A 40 14.92 9.02 -2.67
CA THR A 40 14.82 8.95 -4.12
C THR A 40 13.68 9.87 -4.56
N ASP A 41 14.00 10.97 -5.21
CA ASP A 41 13.05 12.03 -5.59
C ASP A 41 12.01 11.51 -6.60
N GLY A 42 12.49 10.72 -7.55
CA GLY A 42 11.69 10.05 -8.56
C GLY A 42 11.53 10.86 -9.86
N ARG A 43 11.27 10.14 -10.94
CA ARG A 43 11.10 10.68 -12.29
C ARG A 43 9.83 10.13 -12.93
N ASP A 44 8.91 11.03 -13.35
CA ASP A 44 7.76 10.67 -14.17
C ASP A 44 8.20 10.39 -15.61
N VAL A 45 7.83 9.23 -16.13
CA VAL A 45 8.20 8.77 -17.48
C VAL A 45 6.97 8.50 -18.32
N ALA A 46 7.18 8.30 -19.62
CA ALA A 46 6.09 8.05 -20.57
C ALA A 46 5.27 6.79 -20.19
N PRO A 47 3.95 6.72 -20.50
CA PRO A 47 3.02 5.70 -20.02
C PRO A 47 3.41 4.24 -20.28
N PHE A 48 4.16 3.97 -21.35
CA PHE A 48 4.57 2.61 -21.73
C PHE A 48 6.06 2.32 -21.49
N SER A 49 6.76 3.21 -20.78
CA SER A 49 8.19 3.03 -20.48
C SER A 49 8.44 1.82 -19.60
N VAL A 50 9.56 1.14 -19.81
CA VAL A 50 10.14 0.24 -18.83
C VAL A 50 10.70 1.09 -17.70
N LEU A 51 10.21 0.88 -16.47
CA LEU A 51 10.63 1.67 -15.32
C LEU A 51 12.05 1.30 -14.90
N GLN A 52 12.90 2.30 -14.83
CA GLN A 52 14.19 2.24 -14.15
C GLN A 52 13.97 2.52 -12.66
N ASN A 53 14.95 2.19 -11.83
CA ASN A 53 14.87 2.47 -10.41
C ASN A 53 14.63 3.97 -10.13
N GLY A 54 13.61 4.27 -9.33
CA GLY A 54 13.13 5.62 -9.06
C GLY A 54 12.13 6.18 -10.08
N ASP A 55 11.88 5.47 -11.19
CA ASP A 55 10.89 5.90 -12.17
C ASP A 55 9.47 5.59 -11.71
N TYR A 56 8.55 6.41 -12.17
CA TYR A 56 7.11 6.19 -12.02
C TYR A 56 6.35 6.72 -13.25
N ILE A 57 5.09 6.32 -13.35
CA ILE A 57 4.10 6.82 -14.30
C ILE A 57 2.92 7.33 -13.47
N TRP A 58 2.43 8.55 -13.76
CA TRP A 58 1.31 9.12 -13.03
C TRP A 58 0.36 9.83 -13.96
N LYS A 59 -0.86 9.29 -14.13
CA LYS A 59 -1.89 9.74 -15.07
C LYS A 59 -3.27 9.75 -14.42
N PRO A 60 -3.50 10.51 -13.34
CA PRO A 60 -4.78 10.53 -12.62
C PRO A 60 -5.93 11.10 -13.46
N GLU A 61 -5.63 11.88 -14.49
CA GLU A 61 -6.61 12.48 -15.38
C GLU A 61 -7.42 11.46 -16.19
N ILE A 62 -6.88 10.26 -16.44
CA ILE A 62 -7.61 9.22 -17.20
C ILE A 62 -8.74 8.57 -16.39
N SER A 63 -8.75 8.73 -15.08
CA SER A 63 -9.83 8.36 -14.18
C SER A 63 -9.87 9.37 -13.03
N PRO A 64 -10.49 10.55 -13.24
CA PRO A 64 -10.32 11.72 -12.36
C PRO A 64 -10.95 11.55 -10.98
N SER A 65 -11.91 10.64 -10.82
CA SER A 65 -12.62 10.39 -9.57
C SER A 65 -12.89 8.90 -9.36
N GLY A 66 -13.27 8.55 -8.15
CA GLY A 66 -13.61 7.18 -7.78
C GLY A 66 -12.60 6.58 -6.80
N PRO A 67 -12.92 5.43 -6.23
CA PRO A 67 -12.13 4.79 -5.20
C PRO A 67 -10.81 4.23 -5.74
N VAL A 68 -9.81 4.27 -4.87
CA VAL A 68 -8.44 3.88 -5.18
C VAL A 68 -8.16 2.49 -4.61
N VAL A 69 -7.47 1.67 -5.41
CA VAL A 69 -6.87 0.40 -5.01
C VAL A 69 -5.39 0.43 -5.35
N ILE A 70 -4.56 0.02 -4.40
CA ILE A 70 -3.11 -0.08 -4.57
C ILE A 70 -2.72 -1.54 -4.58
N ILE A 71 -1.83 -1.91 -5.51
CA ILE A 71 -1.26 -3.26 -5.59
C ILE A 71 0.24 -3.17 -5.59
N VAL A 72 0.88 -3.91 -4.69
CA VAL A 72 2.34 -3.99 -4.56
C VAL A 72 2.79 -5.39 -4.89
N SER A 73 3.62 -5.53 -5.91
CA SER A 73 4.34 -6.78 -6.22
C SER A 73 5.71 -6.75 -5.57
N THR A 74 5.93 -7.61 -4.59
CA THR A 74 7.24 -7.70 -3.92
C THR A 74 8.32 -8.34 -4.81
N PRO A 75 8.06 -9.36 -5.67
CA PRO A 75 9.08 -9.87 -6.57
C PRO A 75 9.46 -8.88 -7.68
N ASP A 76 8.49 -8.14 -8.20
CA ASP A 76 8.75 -7.17 -9.29
C ASP A 76 9.30 -5.83 -8.78
N GLN A 77 9.24 -5.58 -7.47
CA GLN A 77 9.53 -4.28 -6.86
C GLN A 77 8.75 -3.15 -7.53
N LEU A 78 7.45 -3.38 -7.76
CA LEU A 78 6.54 -2.46 -8.43
C LEU A 78 5.28 -2.24 -7.60
N LEU A 79 4.74 -1.02 -7.71
CA LEU A 79 3.44 -0.63 -7.18
C LEU A 79 2.57 -0.12 -8.32
N TYR A 80 1.31 -0.49 -8.28
CA TYR A 80 0.28 -0.08 -9.22
C TYR A 80 -0.85 0.63 -8.49
N VAL A 81 -1.34 1.72 -9.05
CA VAL A 81 -2.48 2.48 -8.52
C VAL A 81 -3.61 2.40 -9.52
N TYR A 82 -4.74 1.93 -9.05
CA TYR A 82 -5.98 1.88 -9.82
C TYR A 82 -7.00 2.83 -9.19
N ARG A 83 -7.72 3.56 -10.02
CA ARG A 83 -8.87 4.34 -9.61
C ARG A 83 -10.05 3.97 -10.49
N ASN A 84 -11.17 3.60 -9.84
CA ASN A 84 -12.35 3.09 -10.54
C ASN A 84 -12.00 1.96 -11.55
N GLY A 85 -11.09 1.04 -11.16
CA GLY A 85 -10.62 -0.07 -11.99
C GLY A 85 -9.63 0.30 -13.10
N ILE A 86 -9.35 1.58 -13.34
CA ILE A 86 -8.41 2.04 -14.35
C ILE A 86 -7.05 2.32 -13.71
N ARG A 87 -5.99 1.77 -14.27
CA ARG A 87 -4.63 2.01 -13.78
C ARG A 87 -4.18 3.44 -14.07
N ILE A 88 -4.09 4.25 -13.03
CA ILE A 88 -3.69 5.67 -13.09
C ILE A 88 -2.23 5.89 -12.70
N GLY A 89 -1.59 4.91 -12.08
CA GLY A 89 -0.21 5.03 -11.63
C GLY A 89 0.54 3.71 -11.61
N ARG A 90 1.85 3.81 -11.77
CA ARG A 90 2.81 2.71 -11.62
C ARG A 90 4.13 3.28 -11.13
N SER A 91 4.76 2.65 -10.16
CA SER A 91 6.03 3.11 -9.59
C SER A 91 6.94 1.94 -9.24
N THR A 92 8.24 2.15 -9.32
CA THR A 92 9.20 1.30 -8.63
C THR A 92 9.08 1.49 -7.12
N VAL A 93 9.42 0.46 -6.36
CA VAL A 93 9.42 0.47 -4.90
C VAL A 93 10.66 -0.20 -4.34
N SER A 94 10.91 -0.05 -3.03
CA SER A 94 11.82 -0.90 -2.28
C SER A 94 11.06 -1.47 -1.08
N THR A 95 10.80 -2.79 -1.13
CA THR A 95 10.07 -3.53 -0.10
C THR A 95 11.01 -4.11 0.96
N GLY A 96 10.49 -4.89 1.90
CA GLY A 96 11.26 -5.50 2.98
C GLY A 96 12.31 -6.50 2.50
N ARG A 97 13.55 -6.33 2.97
CA ARG A 97 14.68 -7.22 2.68
C ARG A 97 14.49 -8.63 3.28
N PRO A 98 15.29 -9.62 2.88
CA PRO A 98 15.32 -10.93 3.54
C PRO A 98 15.46 -10.80 5.06
N GLY A 99 14.64 -11.54 5.81
CA GLY A 99 14.54 -11.43 7.29
C GLY A 99 13.62 -10.32 7.80
N HIS A 100 13.22 -9.37 6.94
CA HIS A 100 12.29 -8.28 7.24
C HIS A 100 11.29 -8.09 6.10
N ARG A 101 10.78 -9.20 5.55
CA ARG A 101 9.91 -9.15 4.37
C ARG A 101 8.65 -8.32 4.62
N THR A 102 8.23 -7.56 3.62
CA THR A 102 6.89 -6.98 3.61
C THR A 102 5.87 -8.12 3.58
N PRO A 103 4.92 -8.16 4.53
CA PRO A 103 3.94 -9.24 4.58
C PRO A 103 3.02 -9.15 3.35
N ALA A 104 2.79 -10.29 2.70
CA ALA A 104 1.77 -10.41 1.67
C ALA A 104 0.38 -10.42 2.30
N GLY A 105 -0.59 -9.83 1.61
CA GLY A 105 -1.98 -9.81 2.09
C GLY A 105 -2.77 -8.62 1.61
N VAL A 106 -3.98 -8.50 2.15
CA VAL A 106 -4.86 -7.37 1.91
C VAL A 106 -4.89 -6.49 3.14
N PHE A 107 -4.60 -5.22 2.95
CA PHE A 107 -4.51 -4.21 3.99
C PHE A 107 -5.44 -3.05 3.64
N THR A 108 -5.74 -2.24 4.65
CA THR A 108 -6.29 -0.91 4.45
C THR A 108 -5.36 0.15 5.03
N ILE A 109 -5.40 1.36 4.51
CA ILE A 109 -4.68 2.48 5.10
C ILE A 109 -5.33 2.83 6.43
N LEU A 110 -4.62 2.62 7.54
CA LEU A 110 -5.10 2.81 8.90
C LEU A 110 -4.87 4.24 9.41
N GLN A 111 -3.77 4.86 8.97
CA GLN A 111 -3.34 6.18 9.41
C GLN A 111 -2.55 6.85 8.30
N LYS A 112 -2.62 8.18 8.23
CA LYS A 112 -1.86 9.00 7.29
C LYS A 112 -1.19 10.15 8.04
N GLN A 113 0.10 10.40 7.74
CA GLN A 113 0.87 11.53 8.25
C GLN A 113 1.85 12.04 7.19
N VAL A 114 1.88 13.35 6.97
CA VAL A 114 2.84 13.97 6.01
C VAL A 114 4.26 13.83 6.52
N ASP A 115 4.48 14.20 7.78
CA ASP A 115 5.76 14.13 8.47
C ASP A 115 5.66 13.09 9.58
N HIS A 116 6.23 11.91 9.36
CA HIS A 116 6.28 10.83 10.34
C HIS A 116 7.71 10.34 10.53
N TYR A 117 8.03 10.00 11.77
CA TYR A 117 9.30 9.40 12.14
C TYR A 117 9.06 8.06 12.81
N SER A 118 9.84 7.05 12.41
CA SER A 118 9.71 5.72 12.97
C SER A 118 10.01 5.70 14.47
N THR A 119 9.10 5.15 15.25
CA THR A 119 9.32 4.89 16.68
C THR A 119 10.10 3.59 16.93
N ILE A 120 10.23 2.74 15.90
CA ILE A 120 10.89 1.43 15.97
C ILE A 120 12.34 1.51 15.49
N TYR A 121 12.61 2.33 14.45
CA TYR A 121 13.89 2.42 13.78
C TYR A 121 14.54 3.80 13.93
N HIS A 122 15.00 4.13 15.13
CA HIS A 122 15.85 5.29 15.47
C HIS A 122 15.40 6.63 14.89
N GLY A 123 14.10 6.84 14.75
CA GLY A 123 13.58 8.11 14.23
C GLY A 123 13.75 8.27 12.71
N ALA A 124 13.89 7.19 11.95
CA ALA A 124 13.96 7.24 10.50
C ALA A 124 12.73 7.98 9.93
N SER A 125 12.98 8.91 9.02
CA SER A 125 11.93 9.72 8.42
C SER A 125 11.10 8.89 7.44
N MET A 126 9.79 9.07 7.50
CA MET A 126 8.80 8.37 6.69
C MET A 126 7.82 9.40 6.09
N PRO A 127 8.28 10.28 5.19
CA PRO A 127 7.42 11.32 4.62
C PRO A 127 6.26 10.73 3.83
N TYR A 128 5.09 11.36 3.97
CA TYR A 128 3.83 10.91 3.37
C TYR A 128 3.46 9.48 3.77
N MET A 129 3.63 9.17 5.05
CA MET A 129 3.36 7.85 5.62
C MET A 129 1.88 7.49 5.53
N GLU A 130 1.62 6.30 5.01
CA GLU A 130 0.32 5.64 4.94
C GLU A 130 0.45 4.26 5.59
N ARG A 131 0.00 4.16 6.84
CA ARG A 131 0.16 2.98 7.70
C ARG A 131 -0.74 1.84 7.26
N LEU A 132 -0.18 0.66 7.09
CA LEU A 132 -0.89 -0.57 6.73
C LEU A 132 -1.10 -1.52 7.92
N THR A 133 -0.17 -1.51 8.89
CA THR A 133 -0.25 -2.36 10.07
C THR A 133 0.10 -1.60 11.34
N TRP A 134 -0.49 -1.97 12.46
CA TRP A 134 -0.09 -1.43 13.76
C TRP A 134 1.31 -1.88 14.18
N GLY A 135 1.81 -2.99 13.60
CA GLY A 135 3.19 -3.44 13.72
C GLY A 135 4.23 -2.57 12.99
N GLY A 136 3.81 -1.49 12.31
CA GLY A 136 4.70 -0.47 11.76
C GLY A 136 4.95 -0.56 10.24
N VAL A 137 4.33 -1.49 9.52
CA VAL A 137 4.41 -1.52 8.04
C VAL A 137 3.61 -0.37 7.45
N ALA A 138 4.21 0.36 6.51
CA ALA A 138 3.59 1.51 5.85
C ALA A 138 4.14 1.72 4.44
N LEU A 139 3.38 2.45 3.62
CA LEU A 139 3.86 3.12 2.41
C LEU A 139 4.45 4.47 2.83
N HIS A 140 5.59 4.88 2.29
CA HIS A 140 6.16 6.21 2.53
C HIS A 140 7.25 6.56 1.50
N GLY A 141 7.59 7.83 1.37
CA GLY A 141 8.76 8.25 0.60
C GLY A 141 10.05 7.75 1.24
N GLY A 142 10.98 7.24 0.43
CA GLY A 142 12.23 6.71 0.94
C GLY A 142 13.30 6.55 -0.13
N ASP A 143 14.43 5.98 0.26
CA ASP A 143 15.48 5.59 -0.66
C ASP A 143 15.14 4.27 -1.37
N LEU A 144 15.37 4.25 -2.67
CA LEU A 144 15.16 3.09 -3.54
C LEU A 144 16.51 2.64 -4.13
N PRO A 145 17.17 1.66 -3.55
CA PRO A 145 18.43 1.14 -4.08
C PRO A 145 18.26 0.26 -5.33
N GLY A 146 17.03 -0.06 -5.73
CA GLY A 146 16.70 -0.92 -6.88
C GLY A 146 16.41 -2.37 -6.51
N PHE A 147 16.38 -2.67 -5.22
CA PHE A 147 16.05 -3.98 -4.66
C PHE A 147 15.34 -3.83 -3.30
N ALA A 148 14.84 -4.94 -2.76
CA ALA A 148 14.20 -4.98 -1.45
C ALA A 148 15.23 -4.71 -0.33
N ASP A 149 15.12 -3.59 0.38
CA ASP A 149 16.08 -3.13 1.38
C ASP A 149 15.46 -2.53 2.65
N SER A 150 14.14 -2.47 2.74
CA SER A 150 13.47 -1.93 3.92
C SER A 150 13.41 -2.95 5.07
N HIS A 151 12.90 -2.51 6.22
CA HIS A 151 12.57 -3.37 7.35
C HIS A 151 11.07 -3.75 7.38
N GLY A 152 10.46 -3.91 6.20
CA GLY A 152 9.06 -4.31 6.03
C GLY A 152 8.18 -3.23 5.41
N CYS A 153 8.55 -1.96 5.48
CA CYS A 153 7.85 -0.88 4.81
C CYS A 153 8.01 -0.95 3.28
N ILE A 154 7.16 -0.23 2.57
CA ILE A 154 7.18 -0.06 1.13
C ILE A 154 7.64 1.35 0.85
N ARG A 155 8.91 1.51 0.45
CA ARG A 155 9.48 2.80 0.11
C ARG A 155 9.12 3.18 -1.32
N LEU A 156 8.76 4.42 -1.53
CA LEU A 156 8.34 5.02 -2.80
C LEU A 156 9.25 6.18 -3.17
N PRO A 157 9.39 6.51 -4.47
CA PRO A 157 9.95 7.81 -4.85
C PRO A 157 9.17 8.94 -4.16
N LEU A 158 9.87 9.92 -3.62
CA LEU A 158 9.28 10.95 -2.76
C LEU A 158 8.14 11.72 -3.45
N LYS A 159 8.35 12.09 -4.72
CA LYS A 159 7.31 12.77 -5.51
C LYS A 159 6.08 11.89 -5.72
N PHE A 160 6.29 10.60 -5.99
CA PHE A 160 5.19 9.66 -6.16
C PHE A 160 4.43 9.44 -4.84
N ALA A 161 5.13 9.26 -3.72
CA ALA A 161 4.52 9.15 -2.40
C ALA A 161 3.64 10.36 -2.07
N LYS A 162 4.12 11.58 -2.37
CA LYS A 162 3.35 12.81 -2.21
C LYS A 162 2.06 12.81 -3.04
N MET A 163 2.14 12.43 -4.32
CA MET A 163 0.98 12.39 -5.21
C MET A 163 -0.01 11.29 -4.77
N LEU A 164 0.47 10.11 -4.43
CA LEU A 164 -0.35 9.02 -3.92
C LEU A 164 -1.11 9.44 -2.66
N TYR A 165 -0.40 10.05 -1.72
CA TYR A 165 -0.98 10.55 -0.48
C TYR A 165 -2.16 11.53 -0.71
N THR A 166 -2.18 12.30 -1.80
CA THR A 166 -3.27 13.25 -2.07
C THR A 166 -4.57 12.61 -2.56
N ILE A 167 -4.51 11.37 -3.04
CA ILE A 167 -5.67 10.70 -3.66
C ILE A 167 -6.17 9.48 -2.88
N THR A 168 -5.50 9.13 -1.82
CA THR A 168 -5.87 8.03 -0.92
C THR A 168 -6.54 8.57 0.35
N ASP A 169 -7.31 7.71 1.01
CA ASP A 169 -7.92 7.97 2.30
C ASP A 169 -7.69 6.80 3.26
N LYS A 170 -7.98 7.01 4.56
CA LYS A 170 -8.09 5.89 5.49
C LYS A 170 -9.16 4.93 4.96
N GLY A 171 -8.87 3.62 5.01
CA GLY A 171 -9.72 2.60 4.41
C GLY A 171 -9.44 2.31 2.93
N THR A 172 -8.56 3.07 2.24
CA THR A 172 -8.10 2.69 0.91
C THR A 172 -7.45 1.31 0.95
N THR A 173 -7.87 0.42 0.04
CA THR A 173 -7.36 -0.95 -0.04
C THR A 173 -5.96 -1.00 -0.64
N VAL A 174 -5.08 -1.72 0.04
CA VAL A 174 -3.71 -2.00 -0.41
C VAL A 174 -3.49 -3.51 -0.41
N MET A 175 -3.15 -4.06 -1.57
CA MET A 175 -2.80 -5.47 -1.71
C MET A 175 -1.29 -5.60 -1.87
N VAL A 176 -0.68 -6.47 -1.09
CA VAL A 176 0.72 -6.86 -1.23
C VAL A 176 0.77 -8.30 -1.69
N THR A 177 1.35 -8.55 -2.85
CA THR A 177 1.50 -9.89 -3.42
C THR A 177 2.97 -10.30 -3.49
N ASN A 178 3.22 -11.60 -3.33
CA ASN A 178 4.50 -12.24 -3.60
C ASN A 178 4.57 -12.91 -4.98
N GLY A 179 3.51 -12.78 -5.79
CA GLY A 179 3.44 -13.18 -7.19
C GLY A 179 3.63 -11.99 -8.15
N ALA A 180 4.00 -12.28 -9.40
CA ALA A 180 4.02 -11.29 -10.47
C ALA A 180 2.59 -10.86 -10.81
N THR A 181 2.39 -9.58 -11.16
CA THR A 181 1.06 -9.03 -11.42
C THR A 181 0.77 -8.90 -12.91
N ASN A 182 -0.36 -9.45 -13.35
CA ASN A 182 -0.95 -9.19 -14.66
C ASN A 182 -2.37 -8.65 -14.51
N SER A 183 -2.70 -7.53 -15.15
CA SER A 183 -4.08 -7.05 -15.16
C SER A 183 -4.82 -7.55 -16.40
N LYS A 184 -5.96 -8.18 -16.19
CA LYS A 184 -6.88 -8.59 -17.25
C LYS A 184 -8.25 -7.98 -16.98
N ILE A 185 -9.00 -7.69 -18.05
CA ILE A 185 -10.44 -7.45 -17.93
C ILE A 185 -11.07 -8.83 -17.74
N SER A 186 -11.77 -9.02 -16.62
CA SER A 186 -12.45 -10.27 -16.31
C SER A 186 -13.94 -10.14 -16.53
N ASP A 187 -14.53 -11.19 -17.06
CA ASP A 187 -15.98 -11.31 -17.10
C ASP A 187 -16.52 -11.61 -15.70
N HIS A 188 -17.22 -10.65 -15.14
CA HIS A 188 -18.20 -10.71 -14.06
C HIS A 188 -17.91 -11.47 -12.74
N PRO A 189 -17.09 -10.95 -11.81
CA PRO A 189 -17.09 -11.45 -10.44
C PRO A 189 -18.43 -11.23 -9.70
N GLY A 190 -19.33 -10.44 -10.27
CA GLY A 190 -20.70 -10.30 -9.78
C GLY A 190 -21.47 -11.61 -9.66
N TYR A 191 -21.04 -12.67 -10.34
CA TYR A 191 -21.64 -14.00 -10.19
C TYR A 191 -21.43 -14.60 -8.80
N LEU A 192 -20.31 -14.34 -8.11
CA LEU A 192 -20.15 -14.74 -6.69
C LEU A 192 -21.24 -14.18 -5.79
N LEU A 193 -21.77 -13.04 -6.17
CA LEU A 193 -22.78 -12.30 -5.43
C LEU A 193 -24.16 -12.36 -6.11
N SER A 194 -24.33 -13.22 -7.14
CA SER A 194 -25.61 -13.41 -7.82
C SER A 194 -26.43 -14.53 -7.18
N SER A 195 -27.75 -14.37 -7.16
CA SER A 195 -28.69 -15.34 -6.55
C SER A 195 -28.73 -16.71 -7.21
N LYS A 196 -28.26 -16.84 -8.46
CA LYS A 196 -28.38 -18.08 -9.25
C LYS A 196 -27.44 -19.20 -8.79
N GLY A 197 -26.36 -18.89 -8.07
CA GLY A 197 -25.46 -19.91 -7.50
C GLY A 197 -25.92 -20.48 -6.16
N SER A 198 -26.76 -19.74 -5.43
CA SER A 198 -27.20 -20.10 -4.08
C SER A 198 -28.40 -21.08 -4.04
N GLU A 199 -29.07 -21.30 -5.18
CA GLU A 199 -30.30 -22.13 -5.18
C GLU A 199 -30.03 -23.64 -5.22
N THR A 200 -28.77 -24.05 -5.47
CA THR A 200 -28.41 -25.49 -5.63
C THR A 200 -27.69 -26.11 -4.43
N ALA A 201 -27.23 -25.33 -3.46
CA ALA A 201 -26.60 -25.84 -2.24
C ALA A 201 -27.66 -25.86 -1.10
N GLY A 202 -28.08 -27.03 -0.74
CA GLY A 202 -29.23 -27.32 0.16
C GLY A 202 -29.15 -26.63 1.51
N GLU A 203 -30.37 -26.52 2.05
CA GLU A 203 -30.81 -26.17 3.39
C GLU A 203 -30.27 -24.88 4.05
N ALA A 204 -31.23 -24.05 4.40
CA ALA A 204 -31.08 -22.75 5.05
C ALA A 204 -30.11 -22.79 6.24
N GLY A 205 -28.96 -22.10 6.06
CA GLY A 205 -28.15 -21.70 7.19
C GLY A 205 -28.94 -20.83 8.16
N SER A 206 -28.67 -20.97 9.44
CA SER A 206 -29.35 -20.20 10.50
C SER A 206 -28.98 -18.71 10.36
N ASN A 207 -29.83 -17.80 10.89
CA ASN A 207 -29.48 -16.37 10.98
C ASN A 207 -28.20 -16.08 11.80
N ASP A 208 -27.65 -17.10 12.46
CA ASP A 208 -26.40 -17.01 13.26
C ASP A 208 -25.12 -17.12 12.43
N ASP A 209 -25.23 -17.38 11.10
CA ASP A 209 -24.06 -17.59 10.23
C ASP A 209 -23.42 -16.29 9.76
N TYR A 210 -23.98 -15.13 10.12
CA TYR A 210 -23.36 -13.85 9.78
C TYR A 210 -23.60 -12.76 10.85
N GLN A 211 -22.72 -11.77 10.84
CA GLN A 211 -22.82 -10.52 11.63
C GLN A 211 -22.85 -9.34 10.65
N TRP A 212 -23.68 -8.32 10.96
CA TRP A 212 -23.83 -7.16 10.11
C TRP A 212 -24.10 -5.89 10.93
N ASN A 213 -23.12 -4.97 10.96
CA ASN A 213 -23.10 -3.76 11.77
C ASN A 213 -22.67 -2.56 10.93
N PRO A 214 -23.43 -2.15 9.89
CA PRO A 214 -23.02 -1.09 8.97
C PRO A 214 -22.92 0.28 9.64
N GLU A 215 -23.50 0.46 10.81
CA GLU A 215 -23.45 1.67 11.65
C GLU A 215 -22.04 1.93 12.21
N GLU A 216 -21.21 0.91 12.37
CA GLU A 216 -19.82 1.06 12.83
C GLU A 216 -18.97 1.91 11.87
N SER A 217 -19.36 1.96 10.59
CA SER A 217 -18.75 2.83 9.58
C SER A 217 -19.77 3.23 8.53
N PRO A 218 -20.53 4.32 8.73
CA PRO A 218 -21.69 4.69 7.90
C PRO A 218 -21.32 5.01 6.45
N SER A 219 -20.07 5.43 6.17
CA SER A 219 -19.62 5.85 4.85
C SER A 219 -18.17 5.51 4.59
N GLY A 220 -17.77 5.53 3.34
CA GLY A 220 -16.40 5.31 2.91
C GLY A 220 -16.25 4.15 1.93
N PRO A 221 -15.02 3.90 1.45
CA PRO A 221 -14.74 2.82 0.51
C PRO A 221 -15.03 1.45 1.13
N VAL A 222 -15.61 0.56 0.32
CA VAL A 222 -15.98 -0.80 0.71
C VAL A 222 -14.95 -1.80 0.17
N SER A 223 -14.52 -2.70 1.04
CA SER A 223 -13.68 -3.84 0.69
C SER A 223 -14.34 -5.13 1.19
N ILE A 224 -14.53 -6.08 0.30
CA ILE A 224 -15.08 -7.41 0.59
C ILE A 224 -13.95 -8.42 0.40
N VAL A 225 -13.72 -9.27 1.39
CA VAL A 225 -12.68 -10.29 1.34
C VAL A 225 -13.29 -11.66 1.53
N PHE A 226 -13.20 -12.49 0.52
CA PHE A 226 -13.53 -13.91 0.61
C PHE A 226 -12.24 -14.71 0.83
N SER A 227 -12.20 -15.45 1.93
CA SER A 227 -11.14 -16.40 2.23
C SER A 227 -11.70 -17.81 2.16
N ALA A 228 -11.24 -18.59 1.18
CA ALA A 228 -11.63 -20.00 1.04
C ALA A 228 -11.16 -20.82 2.24
N LYS A 229 -9.91 -20.62 2.70
CA LYS A 229 -9.34 -21.32 3.86
C LYS A 229 -10.09 -21.09 5.16
N SER A 230 -10.61 -19.87 5.36
CA SER A 230 -11.38 -19.53 6.55
C SER A 230 -12.89 -19.80 6.37
N SER A 231 -13.31 -20.16 5.14
CA SER A 231 -14.71 -20.33 4.76
C SER A 231 -15.57 -19.12 5.16
N ARG A 232 -15.04 -17.90 4.93
CA ARG A 232 -15.67 -16.66 5.39
C ARG A 232 -15.54 -15.52 4.38
N ILE A 233 -16.57 -14.68 4.38
CA ILE A 233 -16.52 -13.34 3.80
C ILE A 233 -16.42 -12.33 4.94
N TYR A 234 -15.54 -11.34 4.77
CA TYR A 234 -15.41 -10.16 5.62
C TYR A 234 -15.74 -8.91 4.81
N VAL A 235 -16.46 -7.98 5.40
CA VAL A 235 -16.81 -6.71 4.78
C VAL A 235 -16.27 -5.56 5.61
N PHE A 236 -15.45 -4.75 4.98
CA PHE A 236 -14.89 -3.55 5.60
C PHE A 236 -15.42 -2.30 4.90
N ARG A 237 -15.69 -1.27 5.66
CA ARG A 237 -15.94 0.08 5.13
C ARG A 237 -15.04 1.06 5.85
N ASN A 238 -14.27 1.85 5.08
CA ASN A 238 -13.28 2.77 5.62
C ASN A 238 -12.29 2.10 6.61
N GLY A 239 -11.94 0.82 6.36
CA GLY A 239 -11.05 0.02 7.22
C GLY A 239 -11.69 -0.58 8.47
N VAL A 240 -12.95 -0.28 8.76
CA VAL A 240 -13.70 -0.86 9.87
C VAL A 240 -14.50 -2.05 9.36
N GLU A 241 -14.46 -3.18 10.07
CA GLU A 241 -15.30 -4.34 9.76
C GLU A 241 -16.76 -4.02 10.06
N ILE A 242 -17.60 -4.06 9.04
CA ILE A 242 -19.05 -3.83 9.14
C ILE A 242 -19.86 -5.10 8.96
N GLY A 243 -19.19 -6.21 8.60
CA GLY A 243 -19.89 -7.49 8.47
C GLY A 243 -18.96 -8.65 8.21
N ARG A 244 -19.41 -9.83 8.58
CA ARG A 244 -18.76 -11.11 8.24
C ARG A 244 -19.81 -12.21 8.20
N GLY A 245 -19.57 -13.23 7.36
CA GLY A 245 -20.43 -14.38 7.26
C GLY A 245 -19.71 -15.64 6.84
N VAL A 246 -20.30 -16.77 7.14
CA VAL A 246 -19.82 -18.08 6.72
C VAL A 246 -20.16 -18.31 5.25
N VAL A 247 -19.24 -18.96 4.53
CA VAL A 247 -19.44 -19.42 3.15
C VAL A 247 -19.17 -20.91 3.12
N HIS A 248 -20.07 -21.68 2.57
CA HIS A 248 -19.92 -23.12 2.47
C HIS A 248 -19.45 -23.52 1.07
N GLY A 249 -18.68 -24.59 0.95
CA GLY A 249 -18.23 -25.19 -0.32
C GLY A 249 -16.88 -24.70 -0.79
N GLY A 250 -16.23 -23.78 -0.07
CA GLY A 250 -14.92 -23.18 -0.47
C GLY A 250 -13.67 -23.85 0.08
N GLU A 251 -13.80 -24.80 1.01
CA GLU A 251 -12.72 -25.28 1.89
C GLU A 251 -11.55 -25.94 1.15
N ASN A 252 -11.81 -26.53 -0.01
CA ASN A 252 -10.83 -27.26 -0.80
C ASN A 252 -10.43 -26.53 -2.09
N MET A 253 -10.82 -25.29 -2.24
CA MET A 253 -10.51 -24.50 -3.42
C MET A 253 -9.09 -23.96 -3.34
N ASN A 254 -8.36 -24.08 -4.45
CA ASN A 254 -7.07 -23.43 -4.63
C ASN A 254 -7.28 -22.21 -5.54
N LEU A 255 -7.57 -21.08 -4.93
CA LEU A 255 -8.03 -19.88 -5.63
C LEU A 255 -6.88 -18.94 -5.99
N GLY A 256 -5.75 -19.03 -5.28
CA GLY A 256 -4.75 -17.99 -5.34
C GLY A 256 -5.23 -16.68 -4.72
N LEU A 257 -4.65 -15.57 -5.12
CA LEU A 257 -5.03 -14.24 -4.67
C LEU A 257 -5.48 -13.40 -5.88
N HIS A 258 -6.75 -13.02 -5.90
CA HIS A 258 -7.34 -12.20 -6.96
C HIS A 258 -8.06 -10.99 -6.38
N ALA A 259 -7.95 -9.85 -7.07
CA ALA A 259 -8.69 -8.65 -6.71
C ALA A 259 -9.59 -8.21 -7.87
N TYR A 260 -10.76 -7.78 -7.51
CA TYR A 260 -11.75 -7.24 -8.43
C TYR A 260 -12.22 -5.89 -7.92
N THR A 261 -12.43 -4.96 -8.84
CA THR A 261 -12.98 -3.63 -8.51
C THR A 261 -14.27 -3.43 -9.27
N ALA A 262 -15.34 -3.10 -8.56
CA ALA A 262 -16.64 -2.79 -9.14
C ALA A 262 -16.55 -1.51 -9.97
N LEU A 263 -16.95 -1.59 -11.23
CA LEU A 263 -16.99 -0.44 -12.15
C LEU A 263 -18.32 0.29 -12.06
N ASP A 264 -18.38 1.49 -12.60
CA ASP A 264 -19.63 2.24 -12.75
C ASP A 264 -20.33 1.93 -14.10
N GLN A 265 -20.18 0.70 -14.55
CA GLN A 265 -20.71 0.20 -15.80
C GLN A 265 -21.53 -1.06 -15.56
N PHE A 266 -22.53 -1.27 -16.41
CA PHE A 266 -23.37 -2.45 -16.39
C PHE A 266 -23.29 -3.14 -17.76
N ASP A 267 -23.47 -4.44 -17.76
CA ASP A 267 -23.61 -5.21 -19.00
C ASP A 267 -25.03 -5.10 -19.59
N THR A 268 -25.25 -5.81 -20.71
CA THR A 268 -26.55 -5.83 -21.39
C THR A 268 -27.65 -6.52 -20.58
N GLU A 269 -27.29 -7.30 -19.55
CA GLU A 269 -28.20 -8.01 -18.64
C GLU A 269 -28.45 -7.23 -17.35
N GLY A 270 -27.83 -6.05 -17.19
CA GLY A 270 -27.99 -5.19 -16.02
C GLY A 270 -27.08 -5.57 -14.85
N HIS A 271 -26.09 -6.43 -15.05
CA HIS A 271 -25.11 -6.76 -14.03
C HIS A 271 -23.96 -5.76 -14.03
N ARG A 272 -23.53 -5.35 -12.83
CA ARG A 272 -22.36 -4.45 -12.68
C ARG A 272 -21.09 -5.13 -13.22
N GLN A 273 -20.36 -4.40 -14.02
CA GLN A 273 -19.06 -4.85 -14.51
C GLN A 273 -17.98 -4.69 -13.44
N TRP A 274 -16.95 -5.52 -13.53
CA TRP A 274 -15.81 -5.51 -12.63
C TRP A 274 -14.50 -5.58 -13.42
N SER A 275 -13.49 -4.93 -12.91
CA SER A 275 -12.11 -5.07 -13.37
C SER A 275 -11.41 -6.10 -12.49
N ALA A 276 -10.76 -7.08 -13.09
CA ALA A 276 -9.96 -8.07 -12.37
C ALA A 276 -8.48 -7.74 -12.42
N ILE A 277 -7.78 -8.03 -11.33
CA ILE A 277 -6.34 -7.97 -11.24
C ILE A 277 -5.86 -9.32 -10.75
N ASP A 278 -5.18 -10.04 -11.63
CA ASP A 278 -4.54 -11.29 -11.29
C ASP A 278 -3.20 -11.01 -10.61
N THR A 279 -3.04 -11.51 -9.40
CA THR A 279 -1.83 -11.33 -8.60
C THR A 279 -1.06 -12.65 -8.40
N SER A 280 -1.60 -13.77 -8.91
CA SER A 280 -0.99 -15.08 -8.73
C SER A 280 0.12 -15.38 -9.75
N GLY A 281 0.16 -14.62 -10.85
CA GLY A 281 1.05 -14.92 -11.98
C GLY A 281 0.71 -16.21 -12.72
N ASP A 282 -0.24 -16.98 -12.21
CA ASP A 282 -0.77 -18.18 -12.84
C ASP A 282 -1.97 -17.78 -13.72
N HIS A 283 -1.87 -18.10 -15.00
CA HIS A 283 -2.90 -17.74 -15.98
C HIS A 283 -4.20 -18.55 -15.83
N ASN A 284 -4.28 -19.39 -14.83
CA ASN A 284 -5.40 -20.27 -14.53
C ASN A 284 -6.27 -19.73 -13.38
N ALA A 285 -6.51 -18.42 -13.32
CA ALA A 285 -7.54 -17.90 -12.42
C ALA A 285 -8.84 -18.68 -12.63
N PRO A 286 -9.44 -19.25 -11.58
CA PRO A 286 -10.67 -20.01 -11.74
C PRO A 286 -11.76 -19.10 -12.31
N ASP A 287 -12.58 -19.64 -13.20
CA ASP A 287 -13.75 -18.93 -13.68
C ASP A 287 -14.65 -18.65 -12.46
N ILE A 288 -14.83 -17.38 -12.17
CA ILE A 288 -15.64 -16.93 -11.04
C ILE A 288 -17.09 -17.44 -11.11
N ARG A 289 -17.59 -17.73 -12.31
CA ARG A 289 -18.90 -18.36 -12.51
C ARG A 289 -18.94 -19.79 -11.96
N ASP A 290 -17.86 -20.55 -12.15
CA ASP A 290 -17.75 -21.90 -11.64
C ASP A 290 -17.52 -21.92 -10.14
N LEU A 291 -16.82 -20.95 -9.61
CA LEU A 291 -16.71 -20.67 -8.18
C LEU A 291 -18.09 -20.39 -7.56
N ALA A 292 -18.85 -19.49 -8.16
CA ALA A 292 -20.18 -19.12 -7.66
C ALA A 292 -21.16 -20.30 -7.57
N LYS A 293 -21.03 -21.29 -8.46
CA LYS A 293 -21.84 -22.50 -8.43
C LYS A 293 -21.51 -23.46 -7.27
N GLN A 294 -20.29 -23.35 -6.75
CA GLN A 294 -19.78 -24.23 -5.70
C GLN A 294 -19.92 -23.61 -4.28
N LEU A 295 -20.17 -22.29 -4.22
CA LEU A 295 -20.26 -21.55 -2.97
C LEU A 295 -21.71 -21.30 -2.55
N TYR A 296 -22.00 -21.53 -1.30
CA TYR A 296 -23.26 -21.13 -0.66
C TYR A 296 -23.01 -19.97 0.30
N ILE A 297 -23.65 -18.86 0.04
CA ILE A 297 -23.68 -17.68 0.92
C ILE A 297 -25.13 -17.54 1.43
N PRO A 298 -25.35 -17.44 2.76
CA PRO A 298 -26.71 -17.26 3.29
C PRO A 298 -27.45 -16.11 2.59
N PRO A 299 -28.68 -16.31 2.08
CA PRO A 299 -29.38 -15.32 1.25
C PRO A 299 -29.57 -13.97 1.93
N ALA A 300 -29.82 -13.95 3.24
CA ALA A 300 -29.93 -12.71 4.00
C ALA A 300 -28.61 -11.93 4.02
N PHE A 301 -27.49 -12.61 4.24
CA PHE A 301 -26.16 -11.97 4.18
C PHE A 301 -25.80 -11.51 2.77
N LEU A 302 -26.15 -12.32 1.76
CA LEU A 302 -25.93 -11.93 0.36
C LEU A 302 -26.72 -10.67 -0.02
N ALA A 303 -27.93 -10.48 0.50
CA ALA A 303 -28.70 -9.26 0.30
C ALA A 303 -28.01 -8.03 0.93
N GLN A 304 -27.42 -8.18 2.11
CA GLN A 304 -26.64 -7.13 2.76
C GLN A 304 -25.37 -6.78 1.96
N LEU A 305 -24.64 -7.79 1.47
CA LEU A 305 -23.46 -7.61 0.63
C LEU A 305 -23.79 -6.78 -0.63
N ARG A 306 -24.88 -7.12 -1.31
CA ARG A 306 -25.33 -6.38 -2.50
C ARG A 306 -25.66 -4.93 -2.19
N GLY A 307 -26.25 -4.67 -1.03
CA GLY A 307 -26.65 -3.33 -0.60
C GLY A 307 -25.47 -2.37 -0.39
N VAL A 308 -24.25 -2.89 -0.19
CA VAL A 308 -23.05 -2.06 0.05
C VAL A 308 -22.15 -1.95 -1.17
N ILE A 309 -22.39 -2.73 -2.25
CA ILE A 309 -21.59 -2.67 -3.46
C ILE A 309 -21.90 -1.40 -4.23
N GLN A 310 -20.87 -0.59 -4.41
CA GLN A 310 -20.90 0.65 -5.17
C GLN A 310 -19.70 0.68 -6.13
N PRO A 311 -19.67 1.60 -7.12
CA PRO A 311 -18.46 1.77 -7.93
C PRO A 311 -17.23 1.90 -7.04
N GLY A 312 -16.21 1.06 -7.34
CA GLY A 312 -14.96 0.99 -6.59
C GLY A 312 -14.98 0.12 -5.34
N THR A 313 -16.07 -0.56 -5.04
CA THR A 313 -16.00 -1.67 -4.09
C THR A 313 -14.94 -2.66 -4.57
N THR A 314 -14.02 -3.02 -3.69
CA THR A 314 -13.01 -4.04 -3.96
C THR A 314 -13.50 -5.39 -3.42
N LEU A 315 -13.47 -6.43 -4.27
CA LEU A 315 -13.63 -7.81 -3.87
C LEU A 315 -12.28 -8.52 -3.99
N VAL A 316 -11.82 -9.08 -2.89
CA VAL A 316 -10.63 -9.92 -2.85
C VAL A 316 -11.05 -11.36 -2.63
N VAL A 317 -10.54 -12.25 -3.46
CA VAL A 317 -10.71 -13.69 -3.34
C VAL A 317 -9.35 -14.29 -3.03
N SER A 318 -9.28 -15.12 -1.98
CA SER A 318 -8.00 -15.68 -1.52
C SER A 318 -8.18 -17.07 -0.92
N ASP A 319 -7.20 -17.94 -1.14
CA ASP A 319 -7.04 -19.21 -0.43
C ASP A 319 -6.21 -19.07 0.85
N ILE A 320 -5.74 -17.88 1.18
CA ILE A 320 -4.98 -17.61 2.40
C ILE A 320 -5.98 -17.45 3.57
N PRO A 321 -5.73 -18.10 4.72
CA PRO A 321 -6.59 -17.93 5.88
C PRO A 321 -6.58 -16.49 6.36
N VAL A 322 -7.77 -15.98 6.67
CA VAL A 322 -7.94 -14.70 7.35
C VAL A 322 -8.15 -15.01 8.82
N ASP A 323 -7.11 -14.85 9.62
CA ASP A 323 -7.16 -15.04 11.07
C ASP A 323 -6.68 -13.78 11.79
N ARG A 324 -7.41 -13.39 12.83
CA ARG A 324 -7.04 -12.28 13.72
C ARG A 324 -5.86 -12.61 14.62
N THR A 325 -5.55 -13.89 14.79
CA THR A 325 -4.57 -14.38 15.77
C THR A 325 -3.26 -14.84 15.15
N THR A 326 -3.15 -14.89 13.82
CA THR A 326 -1.96 -15.40 13.14
C THR A 326 -0.82 -14.39 13.18
N PRO A 327 0.37 -14.79 13.67
CA PRO A 327 1.58 -13.96 13.57
C PRO A 327 1.92 -13.66 12.11
N ILE A 328 2.58 -12.54 11.86
CA ILE A 328 2.92 -11.90 10.58
C ILE A 328 3.56 -12.83 9.52
N GLU A 329 3.94 -14.05 9.90
CA GLU A 329 4.75 -14.93 9.05
C GLU A 329 3.98 -15.88 8.11
N SER A 330 2.67 -16.05 8.24
CA SER A 330 1.98 -17.14 7.53
C SER A 330 0.55 -16.89 7.02
N GLY A 331 0.02 -15.67 7.01
CA GLY A 331 -1.36 -15.42 6.56
C GLY A 331 -1.65 -14.01 6.06
N VAL A 332 -2.81 -13.83 5.44
CA VAL A 332 -3.37 -12.50 5.15
C VAL A 332 -3.79 -11.87 6.47
N ASN A 333 -3.03 -10.91 6.96
CA ASN A 333 -3.46 -10.08 8.09
C ASN A 333 -4.42 -9.00 7.60
N ILE A 334 -5.70 -9.28 7.69
CA ILE A 334 -6.69 -8.20 7.64
C ILE A 334 -6.70 -7.59 9.04
N LEU A 335 -6.00 -6.47 9.15
CA LEU A 335 -5.91 -5.77 10.41
C LEU A 335 -7.22 -5.03 10.67
N THR A 336 -8.04 -5.67 11.47
CA THR A 336 -9.09 -4.95 12.17
C THR A 336 -8.45 -4.01 13.17
N THR A 337 -8.97 -2.82 13.26
CA THR A 337 -8.66 -1.86 14.32
C THR A 337 -9.03 -2.49 15.66
N ASP A 338 -8.05 -3.02 16.39
CA ASP A 338 -8.20 -3.11 17.82
C ASP A 338 -8.21 -1.67 18.34
N VAL A 339 -9.41 -1.16 18.55
CA VAL A 339 -9.61 0.03 19.37
C VAL A 339 -9.16 -0.40 20.77
N GLN A 340 -7.94 -0.05 21.15
CA GLN A 340 -7.56 -0.05 22.55
C GLN A 340 -8.51 0.93 23.25
N ARG A 341 -9.37 0.37 24.09
CA ARG A 341 -10.13 1.13 25.08
C ARG A 341 -9.19 1.63 26.16
#